data_0677ee7838dd7bc6171355e9f6f12d5e
#
_entry.id   0677ee7838dd7bc6171355e9f6f12d5e
#
_cell.length_a   1.000
_cell.length_b   1.000
_cell.length_c   1.000
_cell.angle_alpha   90.00
_cell.angle_beta   90.00
_cell.angle_gamma   90.00
#
_symmetry.space_group_name_H-M   'P 1'
#
loop_
_entity.id
_entity.type
_entity.pdbx_description
1 polymer ?
#
loop_
_entity_poly.entity_id
_entity_poly.type
_entity_poly.pdbx_seq_one_letter_code
_entity_poly.pdbx_strand_id
1 'polypeptide(L)'
;QAERALERARAMAAQDSTLVSPRELEEAETQVRIQRALAEAAMHGVAQARAALNEAQDRLAKTVIRAPMDGIVTRLAVEEGETAIIGTMNNPGSLLLTISDLSVMEAVVRVDETDVPALELGDSAVVRIDAFPRKTFVGRVTEIGHSAVNPHESNPTSQGAQAVDFEVVITLQDPPRTLRPDLSATAEIVTETRSGALAIPILALTVRERRGLQPVPQESREGQQAAAAAAEEEDEEGVFVVREGKARFVPVEVGIVGKEHFEVLRGLSEGDSVVAGPYEAIRTLTDGKPVRTLGPVGAGSPARQGGGSR
;
A
#
# COMPACT_ATOMS: atom_id res chain seq x y z
N GLN A 1 -4.12 50.71 -52.87
CA GLN A 1 -4.25 51.84 -53.73
C GLN A 1 -3.82 53.19 -53.01
N ALA A 2 -4.27 53.38 -51.79
CA ALA A 2 -3.95 54.55 -50.99
C ALA A 2 -2.43 54.71 -50.75
N GLU A 3 -1.72 53.64 -50.42
CA GLU A 3 -0.27 53.65 -50.23
C GLU A 3 0.50 54.08 -51.53
N ARG A 4 0.07 53.52 -52.67
CA ARG A 4 0.67 53.89 -53.95
C ARG A 4 0.39 55.38 -54.34
N ALA A 5 -0.77 55.94 -53.92
CA ALA A 5 -1.10 57.29 -54.11
C ALA A 5 -0.20 58.18 -53.24
N LEU A 6 -0.01 57.87 -51.99
CA LEU A 6 0.89 58.57 -51.07
C LEU A 6 2.35 58.50 -51.54
N GLU A 7 2.82 57.36 -52.01
CA GLU A 7 4.18 57.16 -52.50
C GLU A 7 4.44 58.10 -53.76
N ARG A 8 3.46 58.13 -54.67
CA ARG A 8 3.56 59.05 -55.82
C ARG A 8 3.57 60.52 -55.39
N ALA A 9 2.67 60.91 -54.47
CA ALA A 9 2.62 62.28 -53.95
C ALA A 9 3.96 62.67 -53.27
N ARG A 10 4.55 61.77 -52.48
CA ARG A 10 5.87 62.00 -51.89
C ARG A 10 7.00 62.10 -52.90
N ALA A 11 6.98 61.21 -53.94
CA ALA A 11 7.97 61.30 -55.00
C ALA A 11 7.90 62.61 -55.82
N MET A 12 6.70 63.14 -56.12
CA MET A 12 6.51 64.39 -56.75
C MET A 12 6.96 65.58 -55.87
N ALA A 13 6.63 65.59 -54.58
CA ALA A 13 7.05 66.62 -53.62
C ALA A 13 8.57 66.62 -53.42
N ALA A 14 9.24 65.46 -53.56
CA ALA A 14 10.70 65.37 -53.49
C ALA A 14 11.42 65.88 -54.75
N GLN A 15 10.76 65.85 -55.94
CA GLN A 15 11.29 66.44 -57.19
C GLN A 15 11.12 67.89 -57.24
N ASP A 16 9.97 68.45 -56.86
CA ASP A 16 9.69 69.88 -56.79
C ASP A 16 8.56 70.12 -55.78
N SER A 17 8.83 70.86 -54.73
CA SER A 17 7.89 71.23 -53.67
C SER A 17 6.68 72.09 -54.14
N THR A 18 6.70 72.54 -55.36
CA THR A 18 5.59 73.35 -55.96
C THR A 18 4.57 72.46 -56.68
N LEU A 19 4.90 71.14 -56.95
CA LEU A 19 4.05 70.24 -57.68
C LEU A 19 2.95 69.56 -56.83
N VAL A 20 3.13 69.47 -55.50
CA VAL A 20 2.17 68.93 -54.56
C VAL A 20 2.03 69.88 -53.38
N SER A 21 0.82 70.29 -53.07
CA SER A 21 0.59 71.15 -51.93
C SER A 21 0.77 70.34 -50.60
N PRO A 22 1.23 71.00 -49.51
CA PRO A 22 1.32 70.32 -48.19
C PRO A 22 0.00 69.65 -47.74
N ARG A 23 -1.12 70.28 -48.12
CA ARG A 23 -2.45 69.76 -47.82
C ARG A 23 -2.78 68.47 -48.56
N GLU A 24 -2.43 68.34 -49.83
CA GLU A 24 -2.63 67.10 -50.60
C GLU A 24 -1.80 65.96 -50.07
N LEU A 25 -0.58 66.22 -49.57
CA LEU A 25 0.26 65.19 -48.91
C LEU A 25 -0.37 64.76 -47.61
N GLU A 26 -0.86 65.68 -46.79
CA GLU A 26 -1.54 65.37 -45.53
C GLU A 26 -2.85 64.54 -45.74
N GLU A 27 -3.63 64.92 -46.76
CA GLU A 27 -4.84 64.21 -47.18
C GLU A 27 -4.48 62.78 -47.60
N ALA A 28 -3.44 62.55 -48.40
CA ALA A 28 -2.98 61.25 -48.82
C ALA A 28 -2.48 60.35 -47.63
N GLU A 29 -1.74 61.01 -46.70
CA GLU A 29 -1.30 60.33 -45.48
C GLU A 29 -2.47 59.94 -44.58
N THR A 30 -3.42 60.80 -44.41
CA THR A 30 -4.63 60.56 -43.65
C THR A 30 -5.45 59.43 -44.26
N GLN A 31 -5.59 59.38 -45.60
CA GLN A 31 -6.28 58.34 -46.30
C GLN A 31 -5.61 56.96 -46.12
N VAL A 32 -4.28 56.90 -46.15
CA VAL A 32 -3.55 55.62 -45.84
C VAL A 32 -3.80 55.20 -44.42
N ARG A 33 -3.78 56.19 -43.47
CA ARG A 33 -4.05 55.83 -42.05
C ARG A 33 -5.45 55.29 -41.84
N ILE A 34 -6.46 55.88 -42.46
CA ILE A 34 -7.84 55.35 -42.42
C ILE A 34 -7.94 54.00 -43.02
N GLN A 35 -7.34 53.74 -44.20
CA GLN A 35 -7.40 52.43 -44.84
C GLN A 35 -6.66 51.35 -44.05
N ARG A 36 -5.54 51.71 -43.41
CA ARG A 36 -4.83 50.77 -42.52
C ARG A 36 -5.66 50.43 -41.28
N ALA A 37 -6.27 51.42 -40.63
CA ALA A 37 -7.15 51.19 -39.50
C ALA A 37 -8.36 50.31 -39.86
N LEU A 38 -8.96 50.52 -41.03
CA LEU A 38 -10.05 49.70 -41.55
C LEU A 38 -9.58 48.24 -41.83
N ALA A 39 -8.39 48.08 -42.39
CA ALA A 39 -7.82 46.76 -42.65
C ALA A 39 -7.51 45.99 -41.32
N GLU A 40 -6.96 46.72 -40.33
CA GLU A 40 -6.70 46.19 -38.99
C GLU A 40 -8.00 45.81 -38.30
N ALA A 41 -9.01 46.65 -38.33
CA ALA A 41 -10.34 46.33 -37.80
C ALA A 41 -10.96 45.09 -38.47
N ALA A 42 -10.80 44.96 -39.79
CA ALA A 42 -11.25 43.76 -40.50
C ALA A 42 -10.48 42.48 -40.10
N MET A 43 -9.15 42.61 -39.87
CA MET A 43 -8.34 41.47 -39.37
C MET A 43 -8.77 41.05 -37.95
N HIS A 44 -9.07 41.98 -37.06
CA HIS A 44 -9.63 41.71 -35.76
C HIS A 44 -11.01 41.02 -35.86
N GLY A 45 -11.85 41.44 -36.78
CA GLY A 45 -13.13 40.75 -37.06
C GLY A 45 -12.95 39.30 -37.50
N VAL A 46 -11.96 39.05 -38.37
CA VAL A 46 -11.63 37.66 -38.77
C VAL A 46 -11.09 36.83 -37.58
N ALA A 47 -10.24 37.44 -36.75
CA ALA A 47 -9.72 36.75 -35.56
C ALA A 47 -10.84 36.42 -34.58
N GLN A 48 -11.79 37.32 -34.37
CA GLN A 48 -12.97 37.08 -33.53
C GLN A 48 -13.86 35.93 -34.09
N ALA A 49 -14.13 35.94 -35.39
CA ALA A 49 -14.91 34.89 -36.03
C ALA A 49 -14.22 33.50 -35.94
N ARG A 50 -12.88 33.48 -36.09
CA ARG A 50 -12.08 32.26 -35.88
C ARG A 50 -12.15 31.76 -34.45
N ALA A 51 -12.05 32.66 -33.47
CA ALA A 51 -12.17 32.28 -32.06
C ALA A 51 -13.56 31.67 -31.75
N ALA A 52 -14.63 32.28 -32.28
CA ALA A 52 -15.98 31.74 -32.13
C ALA A 52 -16.16 30.36 -32.81
N LEU A 53 -15.55 30.14 -33.99
CA LEU A 53 -15.54 28.85 -34.66
C LEU A 53 -14.81 27.79 -33.83
N ASN A 54 -13.63 28.10 -33.32
CA ASN A 54 -12.87 27.19 -32.48
C ASN A 54 -13.65 26.83 -31.22
N GLU A 55 -14.29 27.80 -30.58
CA GLU A 55 -15.14 27.53 -29.42
C GLU A 55 -16.32 26.58 -29.75
N ALA A 56 -16.97 26.77 -30.88
CA ALA A 56 -18.03 25.88 -31.32
C ALA A 56 -17.53 24.48 -31.64
N GLN A 57 -16.35 24.36 -32.25
CA GLN A 57 -15.69 23.09 -32.52
C GLN A 57 -15.30 22.37 -31.22
N ASP A 58 -14.77 23.08 -30.23
CA ASP A 58 -14.43 22.51 -28.92
C ASP A 58 -15.67 22.02 -28.18
N ARG A 59 -16.77 22.79 -28.24
CA ARG A 59 -18.06 22.33 -27.67
C ARG A 59 -18.55 21.06 -28.37
N LEU A 60 -18.45 20.99 -29.69
CA LEU A 60 -18.83 19.78 -30.42
C LEU A 60 -17.92 18.60 -30.08
N ALA A 61 -16.60 18.80 -29.97
CA ALA A 61 -15.67 17.74 -29.60
C ALA A 61 -15.97 17.14 -28.22
N LYS A 62 -16.41 17.98 -27.28
CA LYS A 62 -16.80 17.56 -25.91
C LYS A 62 -18.09 16.75 -25.84
N THR A 63 -18.90 16.72 -26.91
CA THR A 63 -20.10 15.87 -26.96
C THR A 63 -19.77 14.40 -27.24
N VAL A 64 -18.56 14.11 -27.72
CA VAL A 64 -18.10 12.75 -28.01
C VAL A 64 -17.06 12.37 -27.00
N ILE A 65 -17.44 11.54 -26.02
CA ILE A 65 -16.55 11.03 -24.99
C ILE A 65 -15.81 9.82 -25.52
N ARG A 66 -14.48 9.83 -25.45
CA ARG A 66 -13.60 8.75 -25.90
C ARG A 66 -12.86 8.13 -24.73
N ALA A 67 -12.58 6.83 -24.83
CA ALA A 67 -11.74 6.14 -23.86
C ALA A 67 -10.33 6.77 -23.83
N PRO A 68 -9.79 7.13 -22.66
CA PRO A 68 -8.46 7.72 -22.54
C PRO A 68 -7.34 6.70 -22.74
N MET A 69 -7.63 5.40 -22.57
CA MET A 69 -6.68 4.31 -22.63
C MET A 69 -7.36 3.04 -23.17
N ASP A 70 -6.55 2.09 -23.62
CA ASP A 70 -7.02 0.74 -23.92
C ASP A 70 -7.33 -0.01 -22.62
N GLY A 71 -8.39 -0.82 -22.61
CA GLY A 71 -8.78 -1.55 -21.40
C GLY A 71 -10.17 -2.17 -21.51
N ILE A 72 -10.65 -2.66 -20.39
CA ILE A 72 -11.99 -3.24 -20.25
C ILE A 72 -12.85 -2.34 -19.37
N VAL A 73 -14.09 -2.12 -19.76
CA VAL A 73 -15.06 -1.42 -18.92
C VAL A 73 -15.41 -2.31 -17.72
N THR A 74 -14.95 -1.93 -16.53
CA THR A 74 -15.19 -2.69 -15.30
C THR A 74 -16.45 -2.22 -14.58
N ARG A 75 -16.82 -0.97 -14.74
CA ARG A 75 -18.05 -0.40 -14.19
C ARG A 75 -18.69 0.54 -15.19
N LEU A 76 -19.96 0.37 -15.43
CA LEU A 76 -20.81 1.30 -16.16
C LEU A 76 -21.79 1.90 -15.15
N ALA A 77 -21.67 3.21 -14.91
CA ALA A 77 -22.43 3.92 -13.89
C ALA A 77 -23.56 4.79 -14.45
N VAL A 78 -23.73 4.80 -15.78
CA VAL A 78 -24.75 5.61 -16.46
C VAL A 78 -25.51 4.74 -17.44
N GLU A 79 -26.81 4.95 -17.55
CA GLU A 79 -27.69 4.32 -18.54
C GLU A 79 -28.04 5.29 -19.66
N GLU A 80 -28.48 4.74 -20.80
CA GLU A 80 -28.91 5.55 -21.92
C GLU A 80 -30.18 6.35 -21.53
N GLY A 81 -30.13 7.65 -21.73
CA GLY A 81 -31.22 8.59 -21.36
C GLY A 81 -31.01 9.27 -20.01
N GLU A 82 -30.01 8.92 -19.23
CA GLU A 82 -29.68 9.61 -17.98
C GLU A 82 -28.93 10.92 -18.21
N THR A 83 -29.11 11.84 -17.27
CA THR A 83 -28.43 13.14 -17.26
C THR A 83 -27.10 13.04 -16.53
N ALA A 84 -25.98 13.21 -17.24
CA ALA A 84 -24.67 13.35 -16.64
C ALA A 84 -24.44 14.78 -16.13
N ILE A 85 -24.10 14.93 -14.86
CA ILE A 85 -23.80 16.22 -14.25
C ILE A 85 -22.32 16.51 -14.35
N ILE A 86 -21.98 17.68 -14.84
CA ILE A 86 -20.59 18.13 -14.91
C ILE A 86 -20.14 18.53 -13.49
N GLY A 87 -18.97 18.04 -13.07
CA GLY A 87 -18.38 18.40 -11.79
C GLY A 87 -18.08 19.90 -11.71
N THR A 88 -18.27 20.47 -10.54
CA THR A 88 -17.89 21.82 -10.17
C THR A 88 -16.90 21.77 -9.01
N MET A 89 -16.29 22.92 -8.61
CA MET A 89 -15.34 22.96 -7.49
C MET A 89 -15.90 22.36 -6.19
N ASN A 90 -17.20 22.40 -5.98
CA ASN A 90 -17.86 21.95 -4.75
C ASN A 90 -18.68 20.66 -4.93
N ASN A 91 -18.76 20.12 -6.14
CA ASN A 91 -19.57 18.95 -6.42
C ASN A 91 -18.84 18.04 -7.41
N PRO A 92 -18.53 16.78 -7.05
CA PRO A 92 -17.97 15.84 -8.01
C PRO A 92 -18.97 15.59 -9.13
N GLY A 93 -18.49 15.49 -10.37
CA GLY A 93 -19.33 15.15 -11.51
C GLY A 93 -19.81 13.70 -11.47
N SER A 94 -20.76 13.37 -12.35
CA SER A 94 -21.21 11.99 -12.53
C SER A 94 -20.07 11.12 -13.08
N LEU A 95 -19.79 10.01 -12.40
CA LEU A 95 -18.92 8.95 -12.92
C LEU A 95 -19.70 8.23 -14.05
N LEU A 96 -19.21 8.25 -15.27
CA LEU A 96 -19.87 7.61 -16.40
C LEU A 96 -19.53 6.13 -16.49
N LEU A 97 -18.24 5.82 -16.51
CA LEU A 97 -17.73 4.46 -16.54
C LEU A 97 -16.29 4.41 -16.03
N THR A 98 -15.85 3.23 -15.63
CA THR A 98 -14.46 2.95 -15.24
C THR A 98 -13.85 1.99 -16.26
N ILE A 99 -12.68 2.36 -16.80
CA ILE A 99 -11.89 1.50 -17.70
C ILE A 99 -10.66 1.07 -16.90
N SER A 100 -10.41 -0.24 -16.88
CA SER A 100 -9.26 -0.80 -16.18
C SER A 100 -8.41 -1.65 -17.12
N ASP A 101 -7.11 -1.57 -16.97
CA ASP A 101 -6.18 -2.51 -17.58
C ASP A 101 -6.05 -3.73 -16.66
N LEU A 102 -6.52 -4.87 -17.13
CA LEU A 102 -6.48 -6.14 -16.38
C LEU A 102 -5.23 -6.98 -16.67
N SER A 103 -4.24 -6.42 -17.35
CA SER A 103 -2.97 -7.10 -17.61
C SER A 103 -2.12 -7.23 -16.35
N VAL A 104 -2.22 -6.26 -15.46
CA VAL A 104 -1.59 -6.25 -14.13
C VAL A 104 -2.68 -6.22 -13.08
N MET A 105 -2.62 -7.16 -12.15
CA MET A 105 -3.54 -7.21 -11.01
C MET A 105 -2.76 -6.97 -9.72
N GLU A 106 -3.29 -6.12 -8.90
CA GLU A 106 -2.70 -5.73 -7.64
C GLU A 106 -3.64 -6.06 -6.49
N ALA A 107 -3.08 -6.55 -5.40
CA ALA A 107 -3.79 -6.70 -4.14
C ALA A 107 -3.35 -5.57 -3.20
N VAL A 108 -4.29 -4.72 -2.84
CA VAL A 108 -4.08 -3.64 -1.89
C VAL A 108 -4.49 -4.15 -0.51
N VAL A 109 -3.53 -4.28 0.39
CA VAL A 109 -3.74 -4.79 1.74
C VAL A 109 -3.39 -3.74 2.78
N ARG A 110 -4.01 -3.85 3.95
CA ARG A 110 -3.74 -2.99 5.11
C ARG A 110 -2.88 -3.75 6.09
N VAL A 111 -1.81 -3.11 6.51
CA VAL A 111 -0.83 -3.66 7.46
C VAL A 111 -0.75 -2.74 8.66
N ASP A 112 -0.74 -3.32 9.85
CA ASP A 112 -0.61 -2.60 11.11
C ASP A 112 0.73 -1.87 11.22
N GLU A 113 0.75 -0.70 11.88
CA GLU A 113 1.95 0.13 12.09
C GLU A 113 3.12 -0.65 12.71
N THR A 114 2.83 -1.64 13.55
CA THR A 114 3.87 -2.44 14.22
C THR A 114 4.60 -3.39 13.27
N ASP A 115 3.95 -3.81 12.18
CA ASP A 115 4.48 -4.78 11.22
C ASP A 115 5.14 -4.10 10.00
N VAL A 116 4.78 -2.85 9.70
CA VAL A 116 5.33 -2.10 8.56
C VAL A 116 6.86 -1.99 8.56
N PRO A 117 7.56 -1.77 9.71
CA PRO A 117 9.01 -1.65 9.71
C PRO A 117 9.75 -2.93 9.28
N ALA A 118 9.08 -4.09 9.33
CA ALA A 118 9.65 -5.37 8.92
C ALA A 118 9.47 -5.65 7.41
N LEU A 119 8.71 -4.81 6.68
CA LEU A 119 8.42 -4.99 5.26
C LEU A 119 9.47 -4.33 4.38
N GLU A 120 9.87 -5.04 3.33
CA GLU A 120 10.74 -4.52 2.30
C GLU A 120 10.09 -4.62 0.90
N LEU A 121 10.48 -3.69 0.01
CA LEU A 121 10.07 -3.76 -1.39
C LEU A 121 10.67 -5.01 -2.05
N GLY A 122 9.81 -5.80 -2.70
CA GLY A 122 10.21 -7.05 -3.34
C GLY A 122 9.93 -8.30 -2.51
N ASP A 123 9.45 -8.15 -1.27
CA ASP A 123 9.06 -9.27 -0.43
C ASP A 123 8.05 -10.16 -1.13
N SER A 124 8.23 -11.47 -0.94
CA SER A 124 7.33 -12.46 -1.51
C SER A 124 6.04 -12.53 -0.70
N ALA A 125 4.91 -12.51 -1.37
CA ALA A 125 3.60 -12.59 -0.74
C ALA A 125 2.76 -13.72 -1.32
N VAL A 126 2.01 -14.40 -0.46
CA VAL A 126 1.01 -15.39 -0.84
C VAL A 126 -0.37 -14.79 -0.62
N VAL A 127 -1.07 -14.50 -1.71
CA VAL A 127 -2.40 -13.87 -1.70
C VAL A 127 -3.47 -14.93 -1.84
N ARG A 128 -4.44 -14.92 -0.93
CA ARG A 128 -5.67 -15.73 -0.97
C ARG A 128 -6.84 -14.81 -1.26
N ILE A 129 -7.60 -15.15 -2.27
CA ILE A 129 -8.79 -14.40 -2.69
C ILE A 129 -10.01 -15.20 -2.26
N ASP A 130 -10.95 -14.58 -1.57
CA ASP A 130 -12.12 -15.26 -1.01
C ASP A 130 -12.99 -15.94 -2.08
N ALA A 131 -13.05 -15.36 -3.27
CA ALA A 131 -13.74 -15.95 -4.41
C ALA A 131 -13.09 -17.26 -4.93
N PHE A 132 -11.83 -17.53 -4.57
CA PHE A 132 -11.06 -18.69 -5.01
C PHE A 132 -10.41 -19.45 -3.84
N PRO A 133 -11.19 -20.03 -2.91
CA PRO A 133 -10.68 -20.56 -1.62
C PRO A 133 -9.69 -21.71 -1.76
N ARG A 134 -9.61 -22.36 -2.93
CA ARG A 134 -8.69 -23.48 -3.20
C ARG A 134 -7.44 -23.07 -3.97
N LYS A 135 -7.27 -21.77 -4.27
CA LYS A 135 -6.13 -21.27 -5.04
C LYS A 135 -5.43 -20.20 -4.24
N THR A 136 -4.12 -20.27 -4.25
CA THR A 136 -3.25 -19.21 -3.74
C THR A 136 -2.50 -18.58 -4.90
N PHE A 137 -2.32 -17.28 -4.83
CA PHE A 137 -1.61 -16.50 -5.84
C PHE A 137 -0.31 -15.99 -5.22
N VAL A 138 0.76 -16.09 -5.97
CA VAL A 138 2.04 -15.54 -5.54
C VAL A 138 2.13 -14.13 -6.06
N GLY A 139 2.59 -13.22 -5.21
CA GLY A 139 2.83 -11.82 -5.56
C GLY A 139 4.12 -11.31 -4.94
N ARG A 140 4.45 -10.06 -5.25
CA ARG A 140 5.55 -9.33 -4.63
C ARG A 140 5.08 -7.96 -4.17
N VAL A 141 5.62 -7.51 -3.05
CA VAL A 141 5.41 -6.14 -2.57
C VAL A 141 6.07 -5.17 -3.54
N THR A 142 5.26 -4.30 -4.14
CA THR A 142 5.72 -3.29 -5.11
C THR A 142 5.65 -1.88 -4.57
N GLU A 143 4.77 -1.64 -3.61
CA GLU A 143 4.64 -0.32 -2.99
C GLU A 143 4.26 -0.48 -1.51
N ILE A 144 4.86 0.36 -0.66
CA ILE A 144 4.54 0.49 0.76
C ILE A 144 4.16 1.95 0.98
N GLY A 145 2.94 2.19 1.43
CA GLY A 145 2.43 3.53 1.69
C GLY A 145 3.24 4.25 2.77
N HIS A 146 3.58 5.50 2.53
CA HIS A 146 4.30 6.34 3.49
C HIS A 146 3.38 7.09 4.46
N SER A 147 2.08 6.95 4.30
CA SER A 147 1.08 7.59 5.15
C SER A 147 0.04 6.58 5.60
N ALA A 148 -0.39 6.70 6.83
CA ALA A 148 -1.48 5.89 7.34
C ALA A 148 -2.80 6.21 6.60
N VAL A 149 -3.58 5.17 6.34
CA VAL A 149 -4.90 5.29 5.68
C VAL A 149 -5.89 6.05 6.58
N ASN A 150 -5.80 5.83 7.89
CA ASN A 150 -6.60 6.52 8.90
C ASN A 150 -5.64 7.24 9.87
N PRO A 151 -5.09 8.42 9.50
CA PRO A 151 -4.36 9.21 10.49
C PRO A 151 -5.29 9.53 11.65
N HIS A 152 -4.79 9.49 12.86
CA HIS A 152 -5.53 9.82 14.07
C HIS A 152 -6.24 11.17 13.89
N GLU A 153 -7.46 11.16 13.39
CA GLU A 153 -8.33 12.31 13.51
C GLU A 153 -8.63 12.44 15.00
N SER A 154 -8.06 13.48 15.58
CA SER A 154 -8.25 13.91 16.96
C SER A 154 -9.69 14.34 17.17
N ASN A 155 -10.62 13.42 17.06
CA ASN A 155 -11.99 13.64 17.44
C ASN A 155 -12.17 13.07 18.85
N PRO A 156 -12.21 13.92 19.90
CA PRO A 156 -12.21 13.47 21.31
C PRO A 156 -13.48 12.71 21.70
N THR A 157 -14.40 12.46 20.77
CA THR A 157 -15.67 11.75 20.99
C THR A 157 -15.69 10.30 20.51
N SER A 158 -14.69 9.82 19.76
CA SER A 158 -14.60 8.40 19.41
C SER A 158 -13.78 7.65 20.46
N GLN A 159 -14.47 7.04 21.43
CA GLN A 159 -13.89 6.08 22.38
C GLN A 159 -13.54 4.78 21.67
N GLY A 160 -12.42 4.74 21.00
CA GLY A 160 -11.85 3.54 20.39
C GLY A 160 -10.51 3.94 19.78
N ALA A 161 -9.41 3.39 20.26
CA ALA A 161 -8.13 3.47 19.59
C ALA A 161 -8.31 2.79 18.21
N GLN A 162 -8.45 3.59 17.15
CA GLN A 162 -8.42 3.07 15.78
C GLN A 162 -6.99 2.63 15.49
N ALA A 163 -6.84 1.38 15.06
CA ALA A 163 -5.57 0.88 14.58
C ALA A 163 -5.05 1.75 13.43
N VAL A 164 -3.77 2.03 13.45
CA VAL A 164 -3.10 2.79 12.39
C VAL A 164 -2.63 1.79 11.35
N ASP A 165 -3.32 1.79 10.21
CA ASP A 165 -3.01 0.89 9.09
C ASP A 165 -2.29 1.62 7.97
N PHE A 166 -1.33 0.96 7.37
CA PHE A 166 -0.64 1.39 6.16
C PHE A 166 -1.09 0.56 4.96
N GLU A 167 -1.18 1.21 3.81
CA GLU A 167 -1.52 0.54 2.57
C GLU A 167 -0.27 -0.07 1.93
N VAL A 168 -0.33 -1.35 1.61
CA VAL A 168 0.72 -2.09 0.93
C VAL A 168 0.17 -2.69 -0.35
N VAL A 169 0.85 -2.44 -1.46
CA VAL A 169 0.46 -2.95 -2.78
C VAL A 169 1.30 -4.17 -3.14
N ILE A 170 0.63 -5.25 -3.49
CA ILE A 170 1.24 -6.51 -3.89
C ILE A 170 0.83 -6.80 -5.34
N THR A 171 1.78 -6.79 -6.25
CA THR A 171 1.54 -7.16 -7.65
C THR A 171 1.51 -8.69 -7.78
N LEU A 172 0.41 -9.22 -8.29
CA LEU A 172 0.22 -10.65 -8.52
C LEU A 172 1.02 -11.13 -9.74
N GLN A 173 1.63 -12.30 -9.61
CA GLN A 173 2.30 -12.97 -10.73
C GLN A 173 1.30 -13.88 -11.46
N ASP A 174 1.25 -13.77 -12.77
CA ASP A 174 0.40 -14.58 -13.65
C ASP A 174 -1.08 -14.70 -13.19
N PRO A 175 -1.78 -13.56 -12.98
CA PRO A 175 -3.18 -13.61 -12.58
C PRO A 175 -4.04 -14.24 -13.69
N PRO A 176 -4.98 -15.13 -13.34
CA PRO A 176 -5.87 -15.73 -14.35
C PRO A 176 -6.80 -14.65 -14.91
N ARG A 177 -7.08 -14.71 -16.20
CA ARG A 177 -7.98 -13.76 -16.90
C ARG A 177 -9.42 -13.73 -16.37
N THR A 178 -9.79 -14.70 -15.54
CA THR A 178 -11.09 -14.76 -14.87
C THR A 178 -11.14 -13.95 -13.59
N LEU A 179 -10.01 -13.44 -13.12
CA LEU A 179 -9.93 -12.59 -11.93
C LEU A 179 -10.61 -11.24 -12.24
N ARG A 180 -11.46 -10.81 -11.34
CA ARG A 180 -12.13 -9.53 -11.43
C ARG A 180 -11.55 -8.56 -10.39
N PRO A 181 -11.52 -7.27 -10.66
CA PRO A 181 -11.19 -6.28 -9.63
C PRO A 181 -12.25 -6.25 -8.51
N ASP A 182 -11.96 -5.57 -7.44
CA ASP A 182 -12.83 -5.36 -6.28
C ASP A 182 -13.19 -6.66 -5.51
N LEU A 183 -12.35 -7.69 -5.58
CA LEU A 183 -12.48 -8.90 -4.78
C LEU A 183 -11.71 -8.76 -3.45
N SER A 184 -12.31 -9.30 -2.37
CA SER A 184 -11.63 -9.37 -1.08
C SER A 184 -10.49 -10.38 -1.11
N ALA A 185 -9.36 -10.00 -0.54
CA ALA A 185 -8.18 -10.82 -0.49
C ALA A 185 -7.44 -10.68 0.85
N THR A 186 -6.77 -11.75 1.26
CA THR A 186 -5.86 -11.77 2.40
C THR A 186 -4.47 -12.14 1.90
N ALA A 187 -3.46 -11.40 2.33
CA ALA A 187 -2.07 -11.66 1.95
C ALA A 187 -1.24 -12.08 3.17
N GLU A 188 -0.37 -13.04 2.94
CA GLU A 188 0.72 -13.40 3.85
C GLU A 188 2.02 -12.97 3.21
N ILE A 189 2.70 -12.00 3.82
CA ILE A 189 3.97 -11.46 3.34
C ILE A 189 5.09 -12.13 4.12
N VAL A 190 6.09 -12.62 3.40
CA VAL A 190 7.29 -13.21 3.99
C VAL A 190 8.35 -12.12 4.09
N THR A 191 8.56 -11.62 5.29
CA THR A 191 9.50 -10.51 5.56
C THR A 191 10.92 -10.99 5.71
N GLU A 192 11.12 -12.17 6.29
CA GLU A 192 12.46 -12.73 6.47
C GLU A 192 12.46 -14.25 6.32
N THR A 193 13.52 -14.79 5.77
CA THR A 193 13.72 -16.25 5.65
C THR A 193 15.13 -16.61 6.06
N ARG A 194 15.26 -17.54 7.00
CA ARG A 194 16.56 -18.01 7.48
C ARG A 194 16.66 -19.52 7.30
N SER A 195 17.59 -19.93 6.46
CA SER A 195 17.84 -21.35 6.19
C SER A 195 18.76 -21.97 7.24
N GLY A 196 18.44 -23.20 7.69
CA GLY A 196 19.28 -23.94 8.67
C GLY A 196 19.18 -23.41 10.10
N ALA A 197 18.17 -22.60 10.43
CA ALA A 197 17.95 -22.12 11.78
C ALA A 197 17.45 -23.26 12.69
N LEU A 198 17.90 -23.22 13.95
CA LEU A 198 17.37 -24.10 14.98
C LEU A 198 15.95 -23.62 15.34
N ALA A 199 14.97 -24.48 15.21
CA ALA A 199 13.56 -24.10 15.39
C ALA A 199 12.89 -24.97 16.47
N ILE A 200 12.03 -24.33 17.26
CA ILE A 200 11.18 -24.98 18.25
C ILE A 200 9.70 -24.73 17.97
N PRO A 201 8.80 -25.67 18.25
CA PRO A 201 7.36 -25.41 18.14
C PRO A 201 6.93 -24.24 19.04
N ILE A 202 6.02 -23.40 18.56
CA ILE A 202 5.49 -22.24 19.32
C ILE A 202 4.98 -22.65 20.70
N LEU A 203 4.33 -23.82 20.80
CA LEU A 203 3.80 -24.35 22.04
C LEU A 203 4.87 -24.72 23.09
N ALA A 204 6.14 -24.82 22.71
CA ALA A 204 7.23 -25.16 23.61
C ALA A 204 7.76 -23.97 24.41
N LEU A 205 7.57 -22.76 23.90
CA LEU A 205 8.02 -21.54 24.56
C LEU A 205 7.14 -21.25 25.79
N THR A 206 7.78 -20.94 26.91
CA THR A 206 7.10 -20.53 28.14
C THR A 206 7.88 -19.42 28.82
N VAL A 207 7.14 -18.56 29.49
CA VAL A 207 7.72 -17.44 30.26
C VAL A 207 7.72 -17.84 31.74
N ARG A 208 8.80 -17.57 32.43
CA ARG A 208 8.96 -17.83 33.87
C ARG A 208 9.56 -16.64 34.58
N GLU A 209 8.97 -16.31 35.74
CA GLU A 209 9.54 -15.34 36.65
C GLU A 209 10.90 -15.83 37.17
N ARG A 210 11.92 -15.04 37.05
CA ARG A 210 13.24 -15.31 37.60
C ARG A 210 13.18 -15.23 39.14
N ARG A 211 12.75 -16.30 39.78
CA ARG A 211 12.79 -16.40 41.24
C ARG A 211 14.23 -16.50 41.67
N GLY A 212 14.75 -15.40 42.16
CA GLY A 212 16.10 -15.33 42.69
C GLY A 212 16.35 -16.43 43.74
N LEU A 213 17.22 -17.38 43.41
CA LEU A 213 17.82 -18.34 44.31
C LEU A 213 18.86 -17.60 45.16
N GLN A 214 18.45 -16.85 46.19
CA GLN A 214 19.29 -16.58 47.35
C GLN A 214 18.39 -16.39 48.58
N PRO A 215 18.66 -17.12 49.72
CA PRO A 215 18.01 -16.84 50.98
C PRO A 215 18.55 -15.52 51.50
N VAL A 216 17.69 -14.52 51.63
CA VAL A 216 18.02 -13.24 52.29
C VAL A 216 18.17 -13.49 53.80
N PRO A 217 19.28 -13.10 54.43
CA PRO A 217 19.39 -13.06 55.88
C PRO A 217 18.41 -12.03 56.43
N GLN A 218 17.62 -12.45 57.42
CA GLN A 218 16.72 -11.56 58.16
C GLN A 218 17.57 -10.62 59.03
N GLU A 219 17.79 -9.38 58.58
CA GLU A 219 18.07 -8.26 59.49
C GLU A 219 17.84 -6.92 58.75
N SER A 220 17.00 -6.09 59.39
CA SER A 220 16.76 -4.67 59.11
C SER A 220 15.47 -4.28 58.40
N ARG A 221 14.50 -3.85 59.20
CA ARG A 221 13.17 -3.37 58.82
C ARG A 221 13.09 -1.93 58.26
N GLU A 222 14.19 -1.28 57.99
CA GLU A 222 14.19 0.16 57.57
C GLU A 222 14.53 0.39 56.08
N GLY A 223 14.72 -0.64 55.26
CA GLY A 223 15.03 -0.54 53.82
C GLY A 223 13.91 -0.96 52.84
N GLN A 224 12.71 -1.31 53.37
CA GLN A 224 11.67 -1.99 52.58
C GLN A 224 10.92 -1.11 51.60
N GLN A 225 11.05 0.21 51.62
CA GLN A 225 10.38 1.10 50.65
C GLN A 225 11.24 1.51 49.45
N ALA A 226 12.57 1.33 49.52
CA ALA A 226 13.44 1.62 48.37
C ALA A 226 13.76 0.37 47.51
N ALA A 227 13.58 -0.83 48.05
CA ALA A 227 13.82 -2.08 47.31
C ALA A 227 12.61 -2.59 46.49
N ALA A 228 11.42 -2.04 46.78
CA ALA A 228 10.21 -2.38 46.02
C ALA A 228 10.09 -1.68 44.66
N ALA A 229 10.98 -0.72 44.37
CA ALA A 229 10.98 0.04 43.11
C ALA A 229 12.07 -0.43 42.10
N ALA A 230 12.85 -1.48 42.45
CA ALA A 230 13.95 -1.95 41.62
C ALA A 230 13.92 -3.48 41.34
N ALA A 231 12.85 -4.15 41.71
CA ALA A 231 12.58 -5.49 41.22
C ALA A 231 11.62 -5.37 40.02
N GLU A 232 12.11 -4.93 38.87
CA GLU A 232 11.54 -5.34 37.60
C GLU A 232 11.65 -6.85 37.62
N GLU A 233 10.48 -7.53 37.74
CA GLU A 233 10.33 -8.95 37.54
C GLU A 233 10.75 -9.21 36.08
N GLU A 234 12.02 -9.54 35.85
CA GLU A 234 12.52 -9.94 34.56
C GLU A 234 11.93 -11.33 34.28
N ASP A 235 10.82 -11.33 33.53
CA ASP A 235 10.26 -12.52 32.92
C ASP A 235 11.30 -13.11 31.97
N GLU A 236 11.67 -14.38 32.19
CA GLU A 236 12.65 -15.10 31.37
C GLU A 236 11.94 -16.07 30.44
N GLU A 237 12.13 -15.85 29.13
CA GLU A 237 11.61 -16.76 28.10
C GLU A 237 12.51 -18.01 28.01
N GLY A 238 11.88 -19.18 27.96
CA GLY A 238 12.62 -20.42 27.90
C GLY A 238 11.79 -21.62 27.51
N VAL A 239 12.46 -22.74 27.39
CA VAL A 239 11.84 -24.03 27.04
C VAL A 239 12.26 -25.12 28.02
N PHE A 240 11.45 -26.14 28.16
CA PHE A 240 11.82 -27.33 28.92
C PHE A 240 12.50 -28.36 28.02
N VAL A 241 13.79 -28.63 28.30
CA VAL A 241 14.58 -29.67 27.66
C VAL A 241 14.54 -30.94 28.49
N VAL A 242 14.33 -32.08 27.85
CA VAL A 242 14.35 -33.37 28.53
C VAL A 242 15.77 -33.92 28.59
N ARG A 243 16.35 -33.96 29.79
CA ARG A 243 17.66 -34.57 30.06
C ARG A 243 17.51 -35.66 31.12
N GLU A 244 17.97 -36.88 30.86
CA GLU A 244 17.88 -38.01 31.77
C GLU A 244 16.46 -38.31 32.28
N GLY A 245 15.43 -38.10 31.42
CA GLY A 245 14.02 -38.32 31.81
C GLY A 245 13.43 -37.23 32.72
N LYS A 246 14.11 -36.12 32.93
CA LYS A 246 13.64 -34.99 33.71
C LYS A 246 13.57 -33.73 32.82
N ALA A 247 12.56 -32.89 33.06
CA ALA A 247 12.46 -31.58 32.42
C ALA A 247 13.41 -30.59 33.11
N ARG A 248 14.21 -29.91 32.32
CA ARG A 248 15.05 -28.77 32.76
C ARG A 248 14.64 -27.53 32.02
N PHE A 249 14.38 -26.47 32.73
CA PHE A 249 14.15 -25.16 32.14
C PHE A 249 15.47 -24.62 31.61
N VAL A 250 15.47 -24.19 30.33
CA VAL A 250 16.61 -23.60 29.67
C VAL A 250 16.13 -22.28 29.06
N PRO A 251 16.69 -21.15 29.51
CA PRO A 251 16.39 -19.88 28.88
C PRO A 251 16.85 -19.86 27.43
N VAL A 252 16.02 -19.32 26.56
CA VAL A 252 16.31 -19.23 25.14
C VAL A 252 16.10 -17.81 24.64
N GLU A 253 16.94 -17.42 23.72
CA GLU A 253 16.76 -16.19 22.96
C GLU A 253 16.12 -16.56 21.64
N VAL A 254 14.91 -16.03 21.39
CA VAL A 254 14.16 -16.29 20.17
C VAL A 254 14.45 -15.23 19.11
N GLY A 255 14.46 -15.66 17.86
CA GLY A 255 14.63 -14.80 16.69
C GLY A 255 13.32 -14.68 15.89
N ILE A 256 13.37 -15.07 14.63
CA ILE A 256 12.23 -14.99 13.72
C ILE A 256 11.06 -15.86 14.22
N VAL A 257 9.86 -15.27 14.14
CA VAL A 257 8.60 -15.95 14.48
C VAL A 257 7.95 -16.44 13.20
N GLY A 258 7.91 -17.78 13.04
CA GLY A 258 7.18 -18.40 11.94
C GLY A 258 5.75 -18.79 12.34
N LYS A 259 5.01 -19.45 11.43
CA LYS A 259 3.63 -19.90 11.69
C LYS A 259 3.50 -20.95 12.81
N GLU A 260 4.43 -21.87 12.88
CA GLU A 260 4.38 -23.02 13.78
C GLU A 260 5.62 -23.11 14.67
N HIS A 261 6.67 -22.36 14.35
CA HIS A 261 7.95 -22.47 15.01
C HIS A 261 8.55 -21.09 15.30
N PHE A 262 9.30 -21.02 16.42
CA PHE A 262 10.22 -19.93 16.72
C PHE A 262 11.64 -20.34 16.33
N GLU A 263 12.41 -19.41 15.78
CA GLU A 263 13.85 -19.56 15.67
C GLU A 263 14.48 -19.41 17.05
N VAL A 264 15.48 -20.23 17.34
CA VAL A 264 16.28 -20.11 18.56
C VAL A 264 17.69 -19.65 18.21
N LEU A 265 18.04 -18.47 18.68
CA LEU A 265 19.37 -17.87 18.47
C LEU A 265 20.38 -18.41 19.47
N ARG A 266 19.96 -18.60 20.74
CA ARG A 266 20.80 -19.08 21.83
C ARG A 266 20.00 -19.91 22.83
N GLY A 267 20.71 -20.79 23.56
CA GLY A 267 20.16 -21.57 24.67
C GLY A 267 19.96 -23.06 24.36
N LEU A 268 19.80 -23.45 23.09
CA LEU A 268 19.64 -24.85 22.70
C LEU A 268 20.74 -25.31 21.73
N SER A 269 20.89 -26.63 21.66
CA SER A 269 21.76 -27.28 20.68
C SER A 269 20.95 -28.24 19.81
N GLU A 270 21.47 -28.50 18.59
CA GLU A 270 20.86 -29.48 17.71
C GLU A 270 20.83 -30.88 18.36
N GLY A 271 19.65 -31.52 18.35
CA GLY A 271 19.44 -32.80 19.01
C GLY A 271 18.83 -32.73 20.41
N ASP A 272 18.71 -31.56 21.01
CA ASP A 272 18.01 -31.40 22.27
C ASP A 272 16.52 -31.76 22.14
N SER A 273 16.00 -32.55 23.08
CA SER A 273 14.59 -32.92 23.11
C SER A 273 13.78 -31.91 23.92
N VAL A 274 12.92 -31.15 23.24
CA VAL A 274 12.10 -30.09 23.83
C VAL A 274 10.69 -30.57 24.12
N VAL A 275 10.10 -30.17 25.26
CA VAL A 275 8.70 -30.47 25.60
C VAL A 275 7.79 -29.53 24.81
N ALA A 276 7.06 -30.07 23.83
CA ALA A 276 6.19 -29.33 22.92
C ALA A 276 4.69 -29.43 23.24
N GLY A 277 4.29 -30.00 24.38
CA GLY A 277 2.87 -30.10 24.73
C GLY A 277 2.51 -31.24 25.68
N PRO A 278 1.26 -31.34 26.12
CA PRO A 278 0.16 -30.37 25.97
C PRO A 278 0.38 -29.09 26.80
N TYR A 279 -0.21 -27.96 26.36
CA TYR A 279 0.00 -26.65 26.96
C TYR A 279 -0.20 -26.57 28.47
N GLU A 280 -1.24 -27.27 29.00
CA GLU A 280 -1.50 -27.35 30.44
C GLU A 280 -0.35 -28.01 31.20
N ALA A 281 0.27 -29.04 30.58
CA ALA A 281 1.41 -29.72 31.19
C ALA A 281 2.64 -28.81 31.26
N ILE A 282 2.92 -28.05 30.21
CA ILE A 282 4.04 -27.10 30.18
C ILE A 282 3.85 -26.03 31.23
N ARG A 283 2.63 -25.48 31.38
CA ARG A 283 2.32 -24.42 32.36
C ARG A 283 2.54 -24.90 33.81
N THR A 284 2.28 -26.13 34.12
CA THR A 284 2.41 -26.71 35.46
C THR A 284 3.76 -27.45 35.68
N LEU A 285 4.57 -27.57 34.64
CA LEU A 285 5.86 -28.22 34.69
C LEU A 285 6.85 -27.36 35.49
N THR A 286 7.55 -27.97 36.41
CA THR A 286 8.62 -27.32 37.21
C THR A 286 9.95 -28.00 36.90
N ASP A 287 11.04 -27.28 37.11
CA ASP A 287 12.39 -27.79 36.90
C ASP A 287 12.65 -29.07 37.70
N GLY A 288 13.28 -30.05 37.07
CA GLY A 288 13.60 -31.36 37.68
C GLY A 288 12.45 -32.38 37.73
N LYS A 289 11.21 -32.04 37.29
CA LYS A 289 10.13 -33.05 37.27
C LYS A 289 10.40 -34.15 36.25
N PRO A 290 10.11 -35.42 36.63
CA PRO A 290 10.21 -36.51 35.68
C PRO A 290 9.14 -36.37 34.58
N VAL A 291 9.56 -36.49 33.35
CA VAL A 291 8.68 -36.47 32.17
C VAL A 291 8.77 -37.79 31.42
N ARG A 292 7.64 -38.22 30.87
CA ARG A 292 7.57 -39.39 30.03
C ARG A 292 7.34 -38.94 28.58
N THR A 293 8.26 -39.25 27.71
CA THR A 293 8.11 -38.97 26.29
C THR A 293 7.04 -39.91 25.69
N LEU A 294 5.94 -39.31 25.23
CA LEU A 294 5.08 -39.95 24.24
C LEU A 294 5.86 -39.83 22.93
N GLY A 295 6.26 -40.96 22.33
CA GLY A 295 7.13 -40.95 21.14
C GLY A 295 6.73 -39.96 20.04
N PRO A 296 7.55 -39.72 19.00
CA PRO A 296 7.36 -38.68 18.03
C PRO A 296 5.97 -38.72 17.40
N VAL A 297 5.21 -37.64 17.56
CA VAL A 297 3.95 -37.42 16.85
C VAL A 297 4.33 -37.12 15.40
N GLY A 298 4.35 -38.17 14.55
CA GLY A 298 4.68 -37.92 13.14
C GLY A 298 5.20 -39.10 12.32
N ALA A 299 4.97 -40.36 12.75
CA ALA A 299 5.12 -41.49 11.82
C ALA A 299 3.80 -42.23 11.76
N GLY A 300 3.02 -42.03 10.71
CA GLY A 300 1.79 -42.76 10.44
C GLY A 300 2.04 -44.25 10.55
N SER A 301 1.37 -44.90 11.51
CA SER A 301 1.34 -46.35 11.63
C SER A 301 0.78 -46.95 10.34
N PRO A 302 1.45 -47.90 9.72
CA PRO A 302 0.84 -48.66 8.63
C PRO A 302 -0.35 -49.44 9.18
N ALA A 303 -1.52 -49.25 8.57
CA ALA A 303 -2.73 -49.98 8.85
C ALA A 303 -2.43 -51.48 8.80
N ARG A 304 -2.56 -52.17 9.95
CA ARG A 304 -2.60 -53.63 10.01
C ARG A 304 -3.81 -54.08 9.18
N GLN A 305 -3.54 -54.67 8.04
CA GLN A 305 -4.48 -55.53 7.34
C GLN A 305 -4.72 -56.77 8.22
N GLY A 306 -5.84 -56.74 8.90
CA GLY A 306 -6.39 -57.93 9.55
C GLY A 306 -6.92 -58.87 8.49
N GLY A 307 -6.19 -59.93 8.22
CA GLY A 307 -6.71 -61.11 7.56
C GLY A 307 -7.74 -61.77 8.47
N GLY A 308 -8.94 -61.94 7.97
CA GLY A 308 -10.03 -62.71 8.55
C GLY A 308 -10.55 -63.69 7.51
N SER A 309 -10.05 -64.90 7.58
CA SER A 309 -10.65 -66.07 6.92
C SER A 309 -11.99 -66.40 7.58
N ARG A 310 -13.03 -66.44 6.84
CA ARG A 310 -14.03 -67.55 6.63
C ARG A 310 -15.24 -66.96 5.93
#